data_04263c277dd161823c8aaa6fbe91ec8e
#
_entry.id   04263c277dd161823c8aaa6fbe91ec8e
#
_cell.length_a   1.000
_cell.length_b   1.000
_cell.length_c   1.000
_cell.angle_alpha   90.00
_cell.angle_beta   90.00
_cell.angle_gamma   90.00
#
_symmetry.space_group_name_H-M   'P 1'
#
loop_
_entity.id
_entity.type
_entity.pdbx_description
1 polymer ?
#
loop_
_entity_poly.entity_id
_entity_poly.type
_entity_poly.pdbx_seq_one_letter_code
_entity_poly.pdbx_strand_id
1 'polypeptide(L)'
;MRRLLLLLILGFFLIVPSVEAQTIRWVDFKIPYESLKYAMETDIMTSEKERHLSWIEILALAGYKTGGTCPLKSVKQAVSLIDDGWTPEKLSDAQMKIYNYYYTAYQGVLGGMLGHFAIEINGERKAIYGLKAYSPIAEGYHYCHCSDFGNQRSFGFARKHLGNDLMGFLGTPIVAVESGIVEAMGWNRYGGWRIGIRSMDSKRYYYYAHLMKDHPFANGLKEGDLVQAGELIGFMGRTGYSDRENVNNIETVHLHFGIQLVFEESQKECNSEIWIDAYPIVRLLQSHRSTIIRENGAWRRKLGFVDLDILELHEARNFVEN
;
A
#
# COMPACT_ATOMS: atom_id res chain seq x y z
N MET A 1 35.73 56.66 22.06
CA MET A 1 35.26 56.53 20.68
C MET A 1 35.45 55.05 20.24
N ARG A 2 34.40 54.25 20.36
CA ARG A 2 34.39 52.84 19.91
C ARG A 2 33.71 52.78 18.54
N ARG A 3 34.46 52.38 17.50
CA ARG A 3 33.91 52.15 16.17
C ARG A 3 33.24 50.76 16.13
N LEU A 4 31.95 50.75 15.87
CA LEU A 4 31.14 49.56 15.64
C LEU A 4 31.35 49.15 14.18
N LEU A 5 31.94 47.98 13.94
CA LEU A 5 32.05 47.37 12.59
C LEU A 5 30.80 46.55 12.34
N LEU A 6 29.95 47.04 11.45
CA LEU A 6 28.78 46.29 10.94
C LEU A 6 29.26 45.33 9.85
N LEU A 7 29.27 44.02 10.12
CA LEU A 7 29.45 42.97 9.12
C LEU A 7 28.11 42.71 8.44
N LEU A 8 27.97 43.16 7.20
CA LEU A 8 26.88 42.76 6.31
C LEU A 8 27.17 41.34 5.81
N ILE A 9 26.44 40.35 6.33
CA ILE A 9 26.39 38.99 5.77
C ILE A 9 25.40 39.03 4.62
N LEU A 10 25.90 39.10 3.37
CA LEU A 10 25.11 38.83 2.17
C LEU A 10 24.84 37.31 2.12
N GLY A 11 23.66 36.90 2.53
CA GLY A 11 23.16 35.54 2.29
C GLY A 11 22.87 35.34 0.81
N PHE A 12 23.72 34.60 0.09
CA PHE A 12 23.40 34.08 -1.21
C PHE A 12 22.31 32.98 -1.01
N PHE A 13 21.06 33.33 -1.23
CA PHE A 13 20.01 32.34 -1.46
C PHE A 13 20.28 31.71 -2.83
N LEU A 14 20.87 30.51 -2.84
CA LEU A 14 20.83 29.64 -3.98
C LEU A 14 19.36 29.25 -4.21
N ILE A 15 18.72 29.89 -5.18
CA ILE A 15 17.43 29.44 -5.73
C ILE A 15 17.74 28.13 -6.47
N VAL A 16 17.63 27.02 -5.77
CA VAL A 16 17.56 25.72 -6.43
C VAL A 16 16.23 25.72 -7.18
N PRO A 17 16.23 25.63 -8.52
CA PRO A 17 14.98 25.53 -9.26
C PRO A 17 14.27 24.27 -8.75
N SER A 18 13.10 24.43 -8.15
CA SER A 18 12.23 23.33 -7.84
C SER A 18 11.85 22.71 -9.20
N VAL A 19 12.37 21.52 -9.46
CA VAL A 19 11.81 20.69 -10.55
C VAL A 19 10.34 20.52 -10.16
N GLU A 20 9.43 21.15 -10.93
CA GLU A 20 8.00 20.91 -10.76
C GLU A 20 7.79 19.40 -10.83
N ALA A 21 7.44 18.80 -9.69
CA ALA A 21 7.12 17.40 -9.63
C ALA A 21 5.97 17.15 -10.61
N GLN A 22 6.18 16.31 -11.61
CA GLN A 22 5.16 15.98 -12.60
C GLN A 22 3.97 15.36 -11.88
N THR A 23 2.84 16.05 -11.85
CA THR A 23 1.60 15.55 -11.27
C THR A 23 1.17 14.26 -11.96
N ILE A 24 1.14 13.16 -11.25
CA ILE A 24 0.61 11.89 -11.75
C ILE A 24 -0.91 11.93 -11.68
N ARG A 25 -1.56 11.83 -12.85
CA ARG A 25 -3.02 11.86 -12.98
C ARG A 25 -3.65 10.49 -13.21
N TRP A 26 -2.86 9.50 -13.55
CA TRP A 26 -3.29 8.11 -13.75
C TRP A 26 -2.11 7.17 -13.56
N VAL A 27 -2.38 5.94 -13.17
CA VAL A 27 -1.38 4.87 -13.08
C VAL A 27 -1.99 3.61 -13.70
N ASP A 28 -1.32 3.06 -14.69
CA ASP A 28 -1.67 1.76 -15.28
C ASP A 28 -0.72 0.70 -14.71
N PHE A 29 -1.17 0.00 -13.67
CA PHE A 29 -0.37 -0.99 -12.97
C PHE A 29 -0.64 -2.38 -13.55
N LYS A 30 0.19 -2.81 -14.51
CA LYS A 30 0.06 -4.08 -15.25
C LYS A 30 1.27 -5.00 -15.09
N ILE A 31 2.01 -4.87 -14.00
CA ILE A 31 3.21 -5.66 -13.77
C ILE A 31 2.81 -7.12 -13.46
N PRO A 32 3.31 -8.11 -14.22
CA PRO A 32 3.02 -9.51 -13.95
C PRO A 32 3.55 -9.95 -12.58
N TYR A 33 2.81 -10.86 -11.93
CA TYR A 33 3.19 -11.42 -10.62
C TYR A 33 4.64 -11.92 -10.57
N GLU A 34 5.09 -12.67 -11.60
CA GLU A 34 6.46 -13.22 -11.64
C GLU A 34 7.52 -12.12 -11.68
N SER A 35 7.20 -10.98 -12.30
CA SER A 35 8.07 -9.81 -12.37
C SER A 35 8.15 -9.08 -11.03
N LEU A 36 7.00 -8.90 -10.36
CA LEU A 36 6.94 -8.34 -9.02
C LEU A 36 7.72 -9.20 -8.03
N LYS A 37 7.46 -10.50 -8.04
CA LYS A 37 8.13 -11.46 -7.16
C LYS A 37 9.64 -11.43 -7.35
N TYR A 38 10.12 -11.50 -8.60
CA TYR A 38 11.55 -11.50 -8.89
C TYR A 38 12.24 -10.20 -8.45
N ALA A 39 11.62 -9.04 -8.70
CA ALA A 39 12.15 -7.75 -8.28
C ALA A 39 12.20 -7.65 -6.74
N MET A 40 11.13 -8.05 -6.05
CA MET A 40 11.04 -8.08 -4.59
C MET A 40 12.12 -9.00 -3.97
N GLU A 41 12.27 -10.22 -4.47
CA GLU A 41 13.28 -11.17 -3.98
C GLU A 41 14.70 -10.64 -4.21
N THR A 42 14.94 -9.95 -5.34
CA THR A 42 16.24 -9.31 -5.63
C THR A 42 16.55 -8.20 -4.65
N ASP A 43 15.57 -7.33 -4.36
CA ASP A 43 15.69 -6.24 -3.38
C ASP A 43 16.06 -6.81 -2.00
N ILE A 44 15.29 -7.78 -1.48
CA ILE A 44 15.54 -8.42 -0.18
C ILE A 44 16.93 -9.09 -0.14
N MET A 45 17.31 -9.84 -1.18
CA MET A 45 18.62 -10.52 -1.23
C MET A 45 19.81 -9.58 -1.30
N THR A 46 19.60 -8.35 -1.73
CA THR A 46 20.67 -7.35 -1.87
C THR A 46 20.66 -6.28 -0.78
N SER A 47 19.69 -6.30 0.14
CA SER A 47 19.49 -5.24 1.15
C SER A 47 20.70 -4.99 2.05
N GLU A 48 21.50 -6.02 2.33
CA GLU A 48 22.73 -5.94 3.15
C GLU A 48 24.02 -5.86 2.32
N LYS A 49 23.92 -5.85 0.97
CA LYS A 49 25.08 -5.75 0.11
C LYS A 49 25.55 -4.31 -0.04
N GLU A 50 26.81 -4.11 -0.40
CA GLU A 50 27.38 -2.80 -0.72
C GLU A 50 26.53 -2.07 -1.77
N ARG A 51 25.96 -2.82 -2.73
CA ARG A 51 24.99 -2.33 -3.68
C ARG A 51 23.63 -2.97 -3.46
N HIS A 52 22.73 -2.23 -2.87
CA HIS A 52 21.31 -2.59 -2.76
C HIS A 52 20.58 -2.30 -4.09
N LEU A 53 19.85 -3.28 -4.60
CA LEU A 53 19.08 -3.19 -5.83
C LEU A 53 17.59 -3.02 -5.50
N SER A 54 17.13 -1.77 -5.44
CA SER A 54 15.74 -1.46 -5.10
C SER A 54 14.75 -2.01 -6.14
N TRP A 55 13.72 -2.73 -5.70
CA TRP A 55 12.69 -3.23 -6.60
C TRP A 55 11.93 -2.11 -7.33
N ILE A 56 11.83 -0.93 -6.74
CA ILE A 56 11.23 0.24 -7.40
C ILE A 56 12.10 0.68 -8.58
N GLU A 57 13.41 0.78 -8.41
CA GLU A 57 14.34 1.15 -9.49
C GLU A 57 14.36 0.10 -10.59
N ILE A 58 14.42 -1.19 -10.22
CA ILE A 58 14.37 -2.32 -11.15
C ILE A 58 13.11 -2.24 -12.00
N LEU A 59 11.95 -2.10 -11.37
CA LEU A 59 10.66 -2.04 -12.06
C LEU A 59 10.51 -0.75 -12.87
N ALA A 60 11.00 0.39 -12.37
CA ALA A 60 10.97 1.66 -13.09
C ALA A 60 11.79 1.59 -14.38
N LEU A 61 13.00 1.01 -14.32
CA LEU A 61 13.82 0.81 -15.50
C LEU A 61 13.18 -0.16 -16.50
N ALA A 62 12.61 -1.27 -16.02
CA ALA A 62 11.88 -2.20 -16.86
C ALA A 62 10.63 -1.54 -17.49
N GLY A 63 9.88 -0.76 -16.71
CA GLY A 63 8.69 -0.03 -17.16
C GLY A 63 9.03 1.04 -18.19
N TYR A 64 10.07 1.81 -17.96
CA TYR A 64 10.60 2.78 -18.93
C TYR A 64 10.89 2.12 -20.29
N LYS A 65 11.53 0.94 -20.29
CA LYS A 65 11.90 0.22 -21.50
C LYS A 65 10.74 -0.47 -22.21
N THR A 66 9.65 -0.75 -21.52
CA THR A 66 8.55 -1.62 -22.01
C THR A 66 7.19 -0.96 -22.04
N GLY A 67 7.11 0.36 -21.76
CA GLY A 67 5.84 1.07 -21.65
C GLY A 67 4.96 0.54 -20.50
N GLY A 68 5.57 0.14 -19.37
CA GLY A 68 4.88 -0.28 -18.16
C GLY A 68 4.48 -1.75 -18.08
N THR A 69 4.70 -2.57 -19.14
CA THR A 69 4.30 -3.98 -19.12
C THR A 69 5.22 -4.89 -18.31
N CYS A 70 6.46 -4.49 -18.09
CA CYS A 70 7.46 -5.15 -17.23
C CYS A 70 7.51 -6.68 -17.34
N PRO A 71 7.64 -7.29 -18.54
CA PRO A 71 7.77 -8.74 -18.63
C PRO A 71 9.03 -9.20 -17.90
N LEU A 72 9.01 -10.41 -17.32
CA LEU A 72 10.09 -10.95 -16.47
C LEU A 72 11.48 -10.85 -17.12
N LYS A 73 11.57 -11.07 -18.45
CA LYS A 73 12.84 -10.89 -19.19
C LYS A 73 13.40 -9.47 -19.05
N SER A 74 12.56 -8.46 -19.17
CA SER A 74 12.98 -7.05 -19.06
C SER A 74 13.34 -6.67 -17.62
N VAL A 75 12.66 -7.25 -16.64
CA VAL A 75 13.01 -7.06 -15.22
C VAL A 75 14.39 -7.67 -14.91
N LYS A 76 14.67 -8.89 -15.40
CA LYS A 76 15.99 -9.52 -15.27
C LYS A 76 17.10 -8.69 -15.96
N GLN A 77 16.82 -8.13 -17.14
CA GLN A 77 17.74 -7.23 -17.82
C GLN A 77 17.98 -5.92 -17.04
N ALA A 78 16.93 -5.36 -16.40
CA ALA A 78 17.07 -4.19 -15.55
C ALA A 78 17.98 -4.47 -14.35
N VAL A 79 17.81 -5.61 -13.68
CA VAL A 79 18.70 -6.06 -12.59
C VAL A 79 20.15 -6.10 -13.06
N SER A 80 20.45 -6.79 -14.17
CA SER A 80 21.82 -6.85 -14.70
C SER A 80 22.40 -5.47 -15.00
N LEU A 81 21.62 -4.59 -15.65
CA LEU A 81 22.08 -3.24 -15.98
C LEU A 81 22.41 -2.41 -14.74
N ILE A 82 21.54 -2.46 -13.72
CA ILE A 82 21.76 -1.72 -12.48
C ILE A 82 22.97 -2.29 -11.74
N ASP A 83 23.13 -3.61 -11.68
CA ASP A 83 24.27 -4.30 -11.06
C ASP A 83 25.57 -3.93 -11.78
N ASP A 84 25.57 -3.82 -13.12
CA ASP A 84 26.67 -3.38 -13.96
C ASP A 84 26.95 -1.85 -13.92
N GLY A 85 26.30 -1.10 -13.03
CA GLY A 85 26.54 0.33 -12.84
C GLY A 85 25.73 1.26 -13.72
N TRP A 86 24.58 0.82 -14.22
CA TRP A 86 23.61 1.74 -14.79
C TRP A 86 23.03 2.68 -13.73
N THR A 87 22.87 3.96 -14.11
CA THR A 87 22.19 4.96 -13.26
C THR A 87 21.31 5.86 -14.14
N PRO A 88 20.26 6.50 -13.57
CA PRO A 88 19.35 7.37 -14.31
C PRO A 88 20.01 8.55 -15.00
N GLU A 89 21.14 9.05 -14.49
CA GLU A 89 21.88 10.20 -15.07
C GLU A 89 22.41 9.93 -16.49
N LYS A 90 22.43 8.66 -16.91
CA LYS A 90 22.77 8.28 -18.30
C LYS A 90 21.63 8.52 -19.30
N LEU A 91 20.46 8.93 -18.83
CA LEU A 91 19.30 9.23 -19.65
C LEU A 91 19.31 10.68 -20.12
N SER A 92 18.82 10.93 -21.35
CA SER A 92 18.48 12.29 -21.79
C SER A 92 17.27 12.85 -21.00
N ASP A 93 17.07 14.17 -21.02
CA ASP A 93 15.95 14.82 -20.30
C ASP A 93 14.58 14.22 -20.66
N ALA A 94 14.35 13.92 -21.94
CA ALA A 94 13.09 13.31 -22.38
C ALA A 94 12.92 11.89 -21.84
N GLN A 95 14.00 11.10 -21.82
CA GLN A 95 14.00 9.75 -21.28
C GLN A 95 13.84 9.75 -19.74
N MET A 96 14.51 10.70 -19.07
CA MET A 96 14.40 10.90 -17.63
C MET A 96 12.96 11.19 -17.20
N LYS A 97 12.23 12.01 -17.95
CA LYS A 97 10.81 12.27 -17.66
C LYS A 97 9.96 10.98 -17.66
N ILE A 98 10.18 10.10 -18.64
CA ILE A 98 9.46 8.81 -18.73
C ILE A 98 9.87 7.88 -17.59
N TYR A 99 11.17 7.77 -17.31
CA TYR A 99 11.68 6.96 -16.19
C TYR A 99 11.11 7.45 -14.85
N ASN A 100 11.15 8.75 -14.59
CA ASN A 100 10.63 9.36 -13.37
C ASN A 100 9.12 9.16 -13.21
N TYR A 101 8.36 9.13 -14.31
CA TYR A 101 6.95 8.75 -14.25
C TYR A 101 6.78 7.32 -13.68
N TYR A 102 7.49 6.33 -14.22
CA TYR A 102 7.41 4.95 -13.72
C TYR A 102 7.95 4.82 -12.30
N TYR A 103 9.05 5.48 -11.99
CA TYR A 103 9.62 5.48 -10.64
C TYR A 103 8.62 6.03 -9.63
N THR A 104 8.04 7.19 -9.87
CA THR A 104 7.08 7.83 -8.98
C THR A 104 5.78 7.02 -8.88
N ALA A 105 5.28 6.49 -10.01
CA ALA A 105 4.09 5.64 -10.02
C ALA A 105 4.30 4.36 -9.20
N TYR A 106 5.41 3.65 -9.41
CA TYR A 106 5.68 2.40 -8.70
C TYR A 106 6.07 2.63 -7.24
N GLN A 107 6.76 3.73 -6.93
CA GLN A 107 6.94 4.17 -5.54
C GLN A 107 5.59 4.44 -4.86
N GLY A 108 4.66 5.07 -5.56
CA GLY A 108 3.31 5.29 -5.07
C GLY A 108 2.55 3.99 -4.80
N VAL A 109 2.71 2.97 -5.65
CA VAL A 109 2.01 1.68 -5.51
C VAL A 109 2.65 0.76 -4.48
N LEU A 110 3.98 0.67 -4.44
CA LEU A 110 4.72 -0.41 -3.77
C LEU A 110 5.62 0.07 -2.61
N GLY A 111 5.87 1.38 -2.51
CA GLY A 111 6.95 1.95 -1.69
C GLY A 111 6.89 1.63 -0.19
N GLY A 112 5.72 1.33 0.36
CA GLY A 112 5.57 0.97 1.78
C GLY A 112 5.62 -0.54 2.06
N MET A 113 5.70 -1.38 1.02
CA MET A 113 5.55 -2.83 1.17
C MET A 113 6.85 -3.56 1.53
N LEU A 114 8.02 -2.99 1.21
CA LEU A 114 9.32 -3.46 1.66
C LEU A 114 9.98 -2.45 2.59
N GLY A 115 10.72 -2.93 3.57
CA GLY A 115 11.43 -2.09 4.51
C GLY A 115 11.85 -2.80 5.77
N HIS A 116 12.32 -2.03 6.75
CA HIS A 116 12.69 -2.54 8.06
C HIS A 116 11.47 -2.66 8.98
N PHE A 117 11.38 -3.79 9.65
CA PHE A 117 10.41 -4.06 10.71
C PHE A 117 11.04 -4.94 11.77
N ALA A 118 10.43 -5.02 12.95
CA ALA A 118 10.87 -5.94 13.97
C ALA A 118 9.85 -7.07 14.19
N ILE A 119 10.36 -8.25 14.45
CA ILE A 119 9.56 -9.39 14.93
C ILE A 119 9.88 -9.58 16.41
N GLU A 120 8.84 -9.66 17.24
CA GLU A 120 8.96 -9.97 18.65
C GLU A 120 8.76 -11.47 18.88
N ILE A 121 9.82 -12.14 19.37
CA ILE A 121 9.83 -13.56 19.69
C ILE A 121 10.34 -13.70 21.14
N ASN A 122 9.52 -14.27 22.03
CA ASN A 122 9.86 -14.49 23.44
C ASN A 122 10.31 -13.19 24.18
N GLY A 123 9.74 -12.05 23.82
CA GLY A 123 10.08 -10.75 24.41
C GLY A 123 11.34 -10.08 23.84
N GLU A 124 12.02 -10.70 22.89
CA GLU A 124 13.14 -10.12 22.17
C GLU A 124 12.69 -9.60 20.81
N ARG A 125 13.10 -8.39 20.44
CA ARG A 125 12.84 -7.78 19.13
C ARG A 125 14.02 -8.00 18.21
N LYS A 126 13.76 -8.61 17.06
CA LYS A 126 14.74 -8.78 15.99
C LYS A 126 14.33 -7.92 14.79
N ALA A 127 15.16 -6.95 14.43
CA ALA A 127 15.00 -6.18 13.21
C ALA A 127 15.27 -7.03 11.97
N ILE A 128 14.44 -6.89 10.95
CA ILE A 128 14.48 -7.63 9.69
C ILE A 128 14.20 -6.64 8.56
N TYR A 129 14.88 -6.78 7.43
CA TYR A 129 14.49 -6.14 6.18
C TYR A 129 13.72 -7.16 5.33
N GLY A 130 12.57 -6.76 4.78
CA GLY A 130 11.77 -7.65 3.95
C GLY A 130 10.36 -7.13 3.67
N LEU A 131 9.50 -8.07 3.29
CA LEU A 131 8.10 -7.78 3.00
C LEU A 131 7.33 -7.52 4.29
N LYS A 132 6.89 -6.28 4.49
CA LYS A 132 6.10 -5.83 5.64
C LYS A 132 4.61 -5.61 5.34
N ALA A 133 4.14 -6.11 4.19
CA ALA A 133 2.75 -6.11 3.78
C ALA A 133 2.15 -7.51 3.80
N TYR A 134 0.89 -7.67 4.15
CA TYR A 134 0.19 -8.95 4.28
C TYR A 134 -0.98 -9.06 3.31
N SER A 135 -1.35 -10.31 2.93
CA SER A 135 -2.64 -10.57 2.26
C SER A 135 -3.79 -10.03 3.12
N PRO A 136 -4.83 -9.42 2.52
CA PRO A 136 -5.96 -8.91 3.28
C PRO A 136 -6.78 -10.00 4.00
N ILE A 137 -6.58 -11.28 3.66
CA ILE A 137 -7.26 -12.41 4.29
C ILE A 137 -6.30 -13.13 5.22
N ALA A 138 -6.68 -13.33 6.48
CA ALA A 138 -5.88 -14.01 7.50
C ALA A 138 -5.52 -15.46 7.10
N GLU A 139 -4.41 -15.98 7.65
CA GLU A 139 -3.94 -17.34 7.39
C GLU A 139 -4.97 -18.38 7.87
N GLY A 140 -5.05 -19.52 7.15
CA GLY A 140 -5.98 -20.60 7.45
C GLY A 140 -7.38 -20.45 6.83
N TYR A 141 -7.70 -19.31 6.21
CA TYR A 141 -9.00 -19.08 5.56
C TYR A 141 -8.85 -19.12 4.03
N HIS A 142 -9.65 -19.96 3.38
CA HIS A 142 -9.67 -20.07 1.92
C HIS A 142 -10.39 -18.89 1.28
N TYR A 143 -9.88 -18.45 0.16
CA TYR A 143 -10.54 -17.50 -0.73
C TYR A 143 -10.15 -17.73 -2.19
N CYS A 144 -11.03 -17.33 -3.11
CA CYS A 144 -10.73 -17.22 -4.54
C CYS A 144 -10.57 -15.74 -4.89
N HIS A 145 -9.51 -15.41 -5.60
CA HIS A 145 -9.23 -14.05 -6.03
C HIS A 145 -9.66 -13.83 -7.47
N CYS A 146 -10.58 -12.89 -7.70
CA CYS A 146 -11.10 -12.58 -9.03
C CYS A 146 -10.27 -11.45 -9.67
N SER A 147 -9.86 -11.65 -10.95
CA SER A 147 -9.27 -10.59 -11.77
C SER A 147 -10.39 -9.83 -12.47
N ASP A 148 -11.05 -8.94 -11.75
CA ASP A 148 -12.31 -8.30 -12.18
C ASP A 148 -12.28 -6.77 -12.06
N PHE A 149 -11.11 -6.18 -11.87
CA PHE A 149 -10.91 -4.73 -11.92
C PHE A 149 -11.39 -4.15 -13.25
N GLY A 150 -12.14 -3.06 -13.19
CA GLY A 150 -12.68 -2.39 -14.37
C GLY A 150 -13.93 -3.01 -14.98
N ASN A 151 -14.37 -4.19 -14.51
CA ASN A 151 -15.61 -4.82 -14.94
C ASN A 151 -16.83 -3.95 -14.64
N GLN A 152 -17.89 -4.09 -15.47
CA GLN A 152 -19.11 -3.32 -15.27
C GLN A 152 -19.86 -3.79 -14.02
N ARG A 153 -20.38 -2.81 -13.28
CA ARG A 153 -21.29 -2.98 -12.15
C ARG A 153 -22.52 -2.08 -12.39
N SER A 154 -23.72 -2.56 -12.06
CA SER A 154 -24.98 -1.91 -12.47
C SER A 154 -25.93 -1.52 -11.32
N PHE A 155 -25.57 -1.75 -10.06
CA PHE A 155 -26.44 -1.31 -8.96
C PHE A 155 -26.56 0.21 -8.92
N GLY A 156 -27.78 0.72 -9.13
CA GLY A 156 -28.12 2.14 -9.19
C GLY A 156 -27.75 2.82 -10.51
N PHE A 157 -26.54 2.68 -11.00
CA PHE A 157 -26.06 3.17 -12.30
C PHE A 157 -24.86 2.33 -12.78
N ALA A 158 -24.58 2.42 -14.07
CA ALA A 158 -23.43 1.74 -14.66
C ALA A 158 -22.12 2.40 -14.17
N ARG A 159 -21.23 1.61 -13.57
CA ARG A 159 -19.92 2.04 -13.10
C ARG A 159 -18.87 0.96 -13.28
N LYS A 160 -17.60 1.34 -13.26
CA LYS A 160 -16.49 0.38 -13.25
C LYS A 160 -16.29 -0.17 -11.84
N HIS A 161 -15.85 -1.41 -11.77
CA HIS A 161 -15.37 -2.03 -10.55
C HIS A 161 -13.97 -1.50 -10.20
N LEU A 162 -13.85 -0.72 -9.14
CA LEU A 162 -12.61 -0.06 -8.72
C LEU A 162 -11.92 -0.84 -7.59
N GLY A 163 -11.75 -2.13 -7.78
CA GLY A 163 -11.13 -3.07 -6.87
C GLY A 163 -11.19 -4.48 -7.41
N ASN A 164 -10.85 -5.45 -6.58
CA ASN A 164 -10.93 -6.87 -6.87
C ASN A 164 -11.76 -7.57 -5.80
N ASP A 165 -12.55 -8.56 -6.21
CA ASP A 165 -13.37 -9.35 -5.30
C ASP A 165 -12.63 -10.61 -4.86
N LEU A 166 -12.52 -10.80 -3.54
CA LEU A 166 -11.95 -11.98 -2.90
C LEU A 166 -13.11 -12.79 -2.30
N MET A 167 -13.53 -13.84 -2.99
CA MET A 167 -14.62 -14.71 -2.58
C MET A 167 -14.20 -15.59 -1.43
N GLY A 168 -14.95 -15.60 -0.33
CA GLY A 168 -14.64 -16.38 0.87
C GLY A 168 -15.87 -16.75 1.68
N PHE A 169 -15.67 -17.02 2.96
CA PHE A 169 -16.74 -17.41 3.88
C PHE A 169 -17.13 -16.25 4.81
N LEU A 170 -18.39 -16.24 5.20
CA LEU A 170 -18.91 -15.28 6.18
C LEU A 170 -18.10 -15.33 7.47
N GLY A 171 -17.65 -14.17 7.95
CA GLY A 171 -16.87 -14.06 9.18
C GLY A 171 -15.38 -14.36 9.00
N THR A 172 -14.87 -14.57 7.77
CA THR A 172 -13.44 -14.67 7.51
C THR A 172 -12.72 -13.42 8.02
N PRO A 173 -11.68 -13.55 8.88
CA PRO A 173 -10.94 -12.41 9.39
C PRO A 173 -10.21 -11.66 8.27
N ILE A 174 -10.37 -10.35 8.27
CA ILE A 174 -9.72 -9.41 7.36
C ILE A 174 -8.65 -8.66 8.13
N VAL A 175 -7.46 -8.54 7.56
CA VAL A 175 -6.32 -7.87 8.17
C VAL A 175 -5.87 -6.67 7.34
N ALA A 176 -5.22 -5.70 7.99
CA ALA A 176 -4.59 -4.57 7.30
C ALA A 176 -3.47 -5.07 6.37
N VAL A 177 -3.49 -4.67 5.10
CA VAL A 177 -2.45 -5.04 4.13
C VAL A 177 -1.13 -4.38 4.48
N GLU A 178 -1.15 -3.12 4.82
CA GLU A 178 -0.01 -2.30 5.19
C GLU A 178 -0.33 -1.55 6.49
N SER A 179 0.70 -1.17 7.23
CA SER A 179 0.54 -0.30 8.39
C SER A 179 0.02 1.08 7.97
N GLY A 180 -0.87 1.65 8.77
CA GLY A 180 -1.48 2.93 8.42
C GLY A 180 -2.46 3.47 9.45
N ILE A 181 -3.16 4.51 9.08
CA ILE A 181 -4.19 5.16 9.89
C ILE A 181 -5.57 4.79 9.33
N VAL A 182 -6.48 4.39 10.20
CA VAL A 182 -7.89 4.21 9.85
C VAL A 182 -8.49 5.57 9.51
N GLU A 183 -8.60 5.87 8.21
CA GLU A 183 -9.07 7.16 7.72
C GLU A 183 -10.59 7.22 7.65
N ALA A 184 -11.25 6.09 7.40
CA ALA A 184 -12.69 6.02 7.29
C ALA A 184 -13.24 4.67 7.73
N MET A 185 -14.32 4.68 8.49
CA MET A 185 -15.11 3.50 8.84
C MET A 185 -16.59 3.82 8.71
N GLY A 186 -17.41 2.78 8.56
CA GLY A 186 -18.86 2.95 8.60
C GLY A 186 -19.56 2.43 7.36
N TRP A 187 -20.80 2.87 7.19
CA TRP A 187 -21.70 2.44 6.13
C TRP A 187 -21.66 3.37 4.92
N ASN A 188 -21.68 2.79 3.71
CA ASN A 188 -22.14 3.49 2.52
C ASN A 188 -23.04 2.58 1.67
N ARG A 189 -23.88 3.17 0.81
CA ARG A 189 -24.89 2.41 0.07
C ARG A 189 -24.35 1.35 -0.89
N TYR A 190 -23.11 1.52 -1.39
CA TYR A 190 -22.47 0.60 -2.32
C TYR A 190 -21.64 -0.46 -1.62
N GLY A 191 -20.69 -0.05 -0.79
CA GLY A 191 -19.76 -0.92 -0.09
C GLY A 191 -20.33 -1.57 1.17
N GLY A 192 -21.50 -1.12 1.65
CA GLY A 192 -22.01 -1.59 2.95
C GLY A 192 -21.13 -1.12 4.09
N TRP A 193 -20.87 -1.99 5.06
CA TRP A 193 -19.86 -1.76 6.07
C TRP A 193 -18.47 -1.79 5.43
N ARG A 194 -17.68 -0.76 5.67
CA ARG A 194 -16.37 -0.56 5.05
C ARG A 194 -15.35 0.02 6.01
N ILE A 195 -14.06 -0.22 5.69
CA ILE A 195 -12.91 0.40 6.32
C ILE A 195 -12.02 0.97 5.20
N GLY A 196 -11.46 2.14 5.43
CA GLY A 196 -10.41 2.74 4.63
C GLY A 196 -9.17 3.01 5.47
N ILE A 197 -8.01 2.52 5.05
CA ILE A 197 -6.75 2.71 5.74
C ILE A 197 -5.79 3.49 4.85
N ARG A 198 -5.28 4.61 5.35
CA ARG A 198 -4.25 5.42 4.70
C ARG A 198 -2.87 4.91 5.12
N SER A 199 -2.00 4.57 4.13
CA SER A 199 -0.60 4.20 4.40
C SER A 199 0.16 5.30 5.13
N MET A 200 1.24 4.93 5.82
CA MET A 200 2.04 5.85 6.63
C MET A 200 2.65 7.00 5.82
N ASP A 201 3.03 6.75 4.56
CA ASP A 201 3.52 7.76 3.61
C ASP A 201 2.41 8.55 2.90
N SER A 202 1.14 8.30 3.25
CA SER A 202 -0.07 8.92 2.70
C SER A 202 -0.31 8.69 1.21
N LYS A 203 0.44 7.81 0.55
CA LYS A 203 0.35 7.59 -0.91
C LYS A 203 -0.70 6.56 -1.31
N ARG A 204 -1.07 5.62 -0.43
CA ARG A 204 -2.06 4.55 -0.68
C ARG A 204 -3.23 4.67 0.27
N TYR A 205 -4.42 4.45 -0.28
CA TYR A 205 -5.64 4.24 0.50
C TYR A 205 -6.17 2.86 0.18
N TYR A 206 -6.21 2.01 1.20
CA TYR A 206 -6.69 0.64 1.13
C TYR A 206 -8.16 0.61 1.52
N TYR A 207 -9.00 0.14 0.61
CA TYR A 207 -10.44 0.08 0.79
C TYR A 207 -10.90 -1.37 0.95
N TYR A 208 -11.59 -1.63 2.07
CA TYR A 208 -12.13 -2.92 2.44
C TYR A 208 -13.64 -2.78 2.60
N ALA A 209 -14.45 -3.47 1.80
CA ALA A 209 -15.88 -3.32 1.80
C ALA A 209 -16.64 -4.65 1.83
N HIS A 210 -17.97 -4.58 1.93
CA HIS A 210 -18.89 -5.69 2.11
C HIS A 210 -18.66 -6.48 3.40
N LEU A 211 -18.24 -5.78 4.46
CA LEU A 211 -17.97 -6.41 5.75
C LEU A 211 -19.22 -7.01 6.37
N MET A 212 -19.05 -7.80 7.41
CA MET A 212 -20.09 -8.59 8.04
C MET A 212 -21.18 -7.71 8.67
N LYS A 213 -22.44 -8.12 8.52
CA LYS A 213 -23.57 -7.53 9.22
C LYS A 213 -23.44 -7.72 10.73
N ASP A 214 -23.90 -6.73 11.50
CA ASP A 214 -23.96 -6.70 12.96
C ASP A 214 -22.59 -6.72 13.67
N HIS A 215 -21.53 -7.19 13.02
CA HIS A 215 -20.18 -7.26 13.60
C HIS A 215 -19.09 -7.08 12.52
N PRO A 216 -19.04 -5.91 11.86
CA PRO A 216 -18.17 -5.69 10.72
C PRO A 216 -16.70 -5.49 11.10
N PHE A 217 -16.43 -4.90 12.26
CA PHE A 217 -15.12 -4.39 12.64
C PHE A 217 -14.50 -5.21 13.78
N ALA A 218 -13.18 -5.17 13.88
CA ALA A 218 -12.46 -5.62 15.06
C ALA A 218 -12.90 -4.80 16.29
N ASN A 219 -12.97 -5.45 17.46
CA ASN A 219 -13.42 -4.79 18.69
C ASN A 219 -12.50 -3.63 19.06
N GLY A 220 -13.10 -2.48 19.31
CA GLY A 220 -12.40 -1.26 19.74
C GLY A 220 -11.75 -0.44 18.61
N LEU A 221 -11.74 -0.93 17.38
CA LEU A 221 -11.21 -0.19 16.23
C LEU A 221 -12.09 1.01 15.92
N LYS A 222 -11.48 2.16 15.67
CA LYS A 222 -12.14 3.43 15.35
C LYS A 222 -11.33 4.27 14.34
N GLU A 223 -11.96 5.24 13.74
CA GLU A 223 -11.28 6.22 12.90
C GLU A 223 -10.21 6.98 13.71
N GLY A 224 -9.08 7.22 13.08
CA GLY A 224 -7.87 7.80 13.68
C GLY A 224 -6.92 6.81 14.32
N ASP A 225 -7.30 5.54 14.50
CA ASP A 225 -6.41 4.54 15.07
C ASP A 225 -5.27 4.19 14.11
N LEU A 226 -4.08 4.00 14.69
CA LEU A 226 -2.96 3.38 14.00
C LEU A 226 -3.14 1.87 14.01
N VAL A 227 -3.02 1.24 12.85
CA VAL A 227 -3.04 -0.21 12.68
C VAL A 227 -1.74 -0.67 12.07
N GLN A 228 -1.26 -1.82 12.49
CA GLN A 228 -0.07 -2.45 11.93
C GLN A 228 -0.44 -3.42 10.81
N ALA A 229 0.46 -3.59 9.85
CA ALA A 229 0.30 -4.59 8.80
C ALA A 229 0.04 -5.98 9.40
N GLY A 230 -0.95 -6.70 8.86
CA GLY A 230 -1.38 -8.00 9.38
C GLY A 230 -2.24 -7.96 10.65
N GLU A 231 -2.60 -6.80 11.17
CA GLU A 231 -3.53 -6.66 12.30
C GLU A 231 -4.98 -6.88 11.87
N LEU A 232 -5.78 -7.54 12.72
CA LEU A 232 -7.20 -7.74 12.45
C LEU A 232 -7.95 -6.42 12.43
N ILE A 233 -8.67 -6.15 11.35
CA ILE A 233 -9.46 -4.93 11.18
C ILE A 233 -10.96 -5.20 11.09
N GLY A 234 -11.38 -6.39 10.66
CA GLY A 234 -12.80 -6.70 10.50
C GLY A 234 -13.05 -8.10 9.99
N PHE A 235 -14.29 -8.33 9.56
CA PHE A 235 -14.76 -9.65 9.14
C PHE A 235 -15.48 -9.56 7.80
N MET A 236 -15.21 -10.52 6.92
CA MET A 236 -15.82 -10.64 5.60
C MET A 236 -17.33 -10.90 5.71
N GLY A 237 -18.10 -10.23 4.88
CA GLY A 237 -19.53 -10.38 4.81
C GLY A 237 -20.09 -10.27 3.41
N ARG A 238 -21.30 -9.70 3.30
CA ARG A 238 -22.01 -9.41 2.06
C ARG A 238 -22.97 -8.22 2.19
N THR A 239 -22.60 -7.25 3.05
CA THR A 239 -23.38 -6.02 3.22
C THR A 239 -23.17 -5.04 2.07
N GLY A 240 -24.12 -4.15 1.88
CA GLY A 240 -24.09 -3.12 0.85
C GLY A 240 -25.23 -3.24 -0.16
N TYR A 241 -25.13 -2.47 -1.24
CA TYR A 241 -26.17 -2.30 -2.26
C TYR A 241 -27.54 -1.99 -1.65
N SER A 242 -27.57 -1.08 -0.67
CA SER A 242 -28.75 -0.71 0.10
C SER A 242 -28.62 0.70 0.67
N ASP A 243 -29.68 1.50 0.58
CA ASP A 243 -29.79 2.78 1.28
C ASP A 243 -30.05 2.62 2.79
N ARG A 244 -30.50 1.41 3.20
CA ARG A 244 -30.64 1.06 4.61
C ARG A 244 -29.34 0.48 5.11
N GLU A 245 -28.91 0.99 6.25
CA GLU A 245 -27.72 0.50 6.95
C GLU A 245 -27.90 -0.95 7.44
N ASN A 246 -26.79 -1.67 7.54
CA ASN A 246 -26.70 -3.01 8.13
C ASN A 246 -27.54 -4.07 7.41
N VAL A 247 -27.59 -4.03 6.08
CA VAL A 247 -28.35 -4.95 5.22
C VAL A 247 -27.42 -5.81 4.37
N ASN A 248 -27.66 -7.12 4.38
CA ASN A 248 -27.04 -8.10 3.49
C ASN A 248 -27.81 -8.16 2.14
N ASN A 249 -27.49 -7.28 1.20
CA ASN A 249 -28.17 -7.25 -0.11
C ASN A 249 -27.30 -7.73 -1.27
N ILE A 250 -26.12 -8.26 -0.96
CA ILE A 250 -25.23 -8.90 -1.94
C ILE A 250 -25.40 -10.42 -1.79
N GLU A 251 -25.50 -11.13 -2.90
CA GLU A 251 -25.75 -12.59 -2.89
C GLU A 251 -24.53 -13.38 -2.39
N THR A 252 -23.33 -13.05 -2.90
CA THR A 252 -22.11 -13.80 -2.63
C THR A 252 -21.29 -13.14 -1.53
N VAL A 253 -20.82 -13.94 -0.59
CA VAL A 253 -19.88 -13.47 0.45
C VAL A 253 -18.53 -13.22 -0.17
N HIS A 254 -18.02 -11.99 -0.07
CA HIS A 254 -16.71 -11.61 -0.55
C HIS A 254 -16.20 -10.35 0.15
N LEU A 255 -14.89 -10.16 0.10
CA LEU A 255 -14.26 -8.87 0.36
C LEU A 255 -14.08 -8.15 -0.97
N HIS A 256 -14.67 -6.98 -1.13
CA HIS A 256 -14.23 -6.04 -2.15
C HIS A 256 -13.00 -5.29 -1.63
N PHE A 257 -11.87 -5.44 -2.31
CA PHE A 257 -10.59 -4.84 -1.94
C PHE A 257 -10.09 -3.93 -3.05
N GLY A 258 -9.82 -2.66 -2.71
CA GLY A 258 -9.30 -1.67 -3.64
C GLY A 258 -8.07 -0.95 -3.11
N ILE A 259 -7.24 -0.47 -4.04
CA ILE A 259 -6.10 0.40 -3.75
C ILE A 259 -6.25 1.68 -4.56
N GLN A 260 -6.40 2.81 -3.86
CA GLN A 260 -6.39 4.15 -4.44
C GLN A 260 -5.03 4.81 -4.18
N LEU A 261 -4.48 5.45 -5.20
CA LEU A 261 -3.26 6.23 -5.08
C LEU A 261 -3.58 7.71 -4.91
N VAL A 262 -2.80 8.38 -4.07
CA VAL A 262 -2.94 9.80 -3.80
C VAL A 262 -1.57 10.46 -3.89
N PHE A 263 -1.37 11.24 -4.94
CA PHE A 263 -0.18 12.08 -5.14
C PHE A 263 -0.46 13.53 -4.76
N GLU A 264 -1.73 13.93 -4.86
CA GLU A 264 -2.26 15.24 -4.52
C GLU A 264 -3.60 15.12 -3.78
N GLU A 265 -3.92 16.06 -2.92
CA GLU A 265 -5.14 16.05 -2.09
C GLU A 265 -6.42 15.99 -2.95
N SER A 266 -6.41 16.64 -4.12
CA SER A 266 -7.54 16.63 -5.09
C SER A 266 -7.90 15.24 -5.60
N GLN A 267 -6.98 14.25 -5.48
CA GLN A 267 -7.18 12.87 -5.93
C GLN A 267 -7.92 12.00 -4.90
N LYS A 268 -8.25 12.55 -3.75
CA LYS A 268 -9.09 11.85 -2.75
C LYS A 268 -10.57 11.85 -3.11
N GLU A 269 -11.00 12.70 -4.04
CA GLU A 269 -12.40 12.93 -4.31
C GLU A 269 -12.76 12.80 -5.80
N CYS A 270 -13.91 12.16 -6.06
CA CYS A 270 -14.64 12.18 -7.33
C CYS A 270 -13.83 11.69 -8.56
N ASN A 271 -13.84 12.49 -9.62
CA ASN A 271 -13.29 12.12 -10.93
C ASN A 271 -11.75 12.13 -11.00
N SER A 272 -11.08 12.57 -9.95
CA SER A 272 -9.60 12.63 -9.88
C SER A 272 -8.98 11.43 -9.19
N GLU A 273 -9.79 10.51 -8.67
CA GLU A 273 -9.33 9.30 -8.00
C GLU A 273 -8.53 8.38 -8.93
N ILE A 274 -7.41 7.86 -8.43
CA ILE A 274 -6.56 6.90 -9.15
C ILE A 274 -6.68 5.55 -8.47
N TRP A 275 -7.53 4.68 -9.01
CA TRP A 275 -7.65 3.29 -8.58
C TRP A 275 -6.83 2.38 -9.48
N ILE A 276 -6.17 1.39 -8.89
CA ILE A 276 -5.34 0.42 -9.62
C ILE A 276 -5.87 -1.00 -9.51
N ASP A 277 -5.51 -1.84 -10.48
CA ASP A 277 -5.75 -3.28 -10.37
C ASP A 277 -4.85 -3.88 -9.28
N ALA A 278 -5.47 -4.25 -8.16
CA ALA A 278 -4.77 -4.85 -7.02
C ALA A 278 -4.46 -6.34 -7.22
N TYR A 279 -4.94 -6.97 -8.31
CA TYR A 279 -4.80 -8.42 -8.53
C TYR A 279 -3.35 -8.92 -8.45
N PRO A 280 -2.35 -8.30 -9.12
CA PRO A 280 -0.97 -8.75 -9.03
C PRO A 280 -0.38 -8.63 -7.63
N ILE A 281 -0.78 -7.58 -6.89
CA ILE A 281 -0.31 -7.32 -5.51
C ILE A 281 -0.89 -8.36 -4.56
N VAL A 282 -2.21 -8.57 -4.57
CA VAL A 282 -2.86 -9.58 -3.72
C VAL A 282 -2.33 -10.98 -4.01
N ARG A 283 -2.03 -11.29 -5.29
CA ARG A 283 -1.38 -12.54 -5.67
C ARG A 283 0.04 -12.66 -5.10
N LEU A 284 0.81 -11.56 -5.10
CA LEU A 284 2.14 -11.52 -4.48
C LEU A 284 2.06 -11.81 -2.98
N LEU A 285 1.07 -11.20 -2.30
CA LEU A 285 0.85 -11.34 -0.87
C LEU A 285 0.18 -12.66 -0.45
N GLN A 286 -0.30 -13.48 -1.40
CA GLN A 286 -1.09 -14.69 -1.12
C GLN A 286 -0.35 -15.70 -0.24
N SER A 287 0.97 -15.78 -0.32
CA SER A 287 1.81 -16.62 0.54
C SER A 287 2.30 -15.90 1.81
N HIS A 288 2.06 -14.59 1.93
CA HIS A 288 2.46 -13.80 3.10
C HIS A 288 1.22 -13.35 3.87
N ARG A 289 0.75 -14.23 4.74
CA ARG A 289 -0.53 -14.09 5.47
C ARG A 289 -0.29 -14.00 6.97
N SER A 290 -1.08 -13.13 7.63
CA SER A 290 -1.02 -12.97 9.07
C SER A 290 -1.86 -14.06 9.76
N THR A 291 -1.26 -14.76 10.74
CA THR A 291 -1.97 -15.71 11.59
C THR A 291 -2.71 -14.96 12.70
N ILE A 292 -4.04 -15.08 12.70
CA ILE A 292 -4.91 -14.51 13.72
C ILE A 292 -5.44 -15.65 14.60
N ILE A 293 -5.23 -15.53 15.90
CA ILE A 293 -5.69 -16.50 16.91
C ILE A 293 -6.70 -15.86 17.85
N ARG A 294 -7.53 -16.70 18.48
CA ARG A 294 -8.46 -16.26 19.50
C ARG A 294 -7.99 -16.75 20.88
N GLU A 295 -7.60 -15.81 21.74
CA GLU A 295 -7.14 -16.08 23.09
C GLU A 295 -8.03 -15.33 24.10
N ASN A 296 -8.54 -16.03 25.12
CA ASN A 296 -9.39 -15.45 26.17
C ASN A 296 -10.57 -14.63 25.64
N GLY A 297 -11.15 -15.06 24.50
CA GLY A 297 -12.25 -14.37 23.83
C GLY A 297 -11.85 -13.20 22.94
N ALA A 298 -10.60 -12.75 22.96
CA ALA A 298 -10.06 -11.69 22.13
C ALA A 298 -9.30 -12.24 20.93
N TRP A 299 -9.39 -11.55 19.80
CA TRP A 299 -8.60 -11.83 18.61
C TRP A 299 -7.24 -11.15 18.71
N ARG A 300 -6.18 -11.89 18.40
CA ARG A 300 -4.80 -11.39 18.40
C ARG A 300 -4.02 -11.91 17.21
N ARG A 301 -3.05 -11.14 16.74
CA ARG A 301 -2.03 -11.62 15.83
C ARG A 301 -1.08 -12.54 16.60
N LYS A 302 -0.77 -13.72 16.03
CA LYS A 302 0.11 -14.71 16.66
C LYS A 302 1.56 -14.24 16.72
N LEU A 303 2.03 -13.59 15.66
CA LEU A 303 3.40 -13.08 15.57
C LEU A 303 3.43 -11.60 15.98
N GLY A 304 4.31 -11.25 16.89
CA GLY A 304 4.56 -9.85 17.28
C GLY A 304 5.34 -9.11 16.20
N PHE A 305 4.64 -8.63 15.18
CA PHE A 305 5.21 -7.75 14.16
C PHE A 305 5.13 -6.31 14.64
N VAL A 306 6.20 -5.56 14.46
CA VAL A 306 6.29 -4.15 14.83
C VAL A 306 6.84 -3.38 13.64
N ASP A 307 6.02 -2.52 13.06
CA ASP A 307 6.46 -1.59 12.02
C ASP A 307 7.28 -0.47 12.66
N LEU A 308 8.51 -0.31 12.23
CA LEU A 308 9.42 0.68 12.81
C LEU A 308 9.00 2.12 12.51
N ASP A 309 8.38 2.35 11.34
CA ASP A 309 7.84 3.67 10.99
C ASP A 309 6.74 4.12 11.97
N ILE A 310 5.93 3.17 12.48
CA ILE A 310 4.92 3.45 13.52
C ILE A 310 5.58 3.78 14.87
N LEU A 311 6.64 3.06 15.24
CA LEU A 311 7.34 3.34 16.50
C LEU A 311 7.91 4.74 16.53
N GLU A 312 8.57 5.17 15.48
CA GLU A 312 9.13 6.52 15.36
C GLU A 312 8.04 7.60 15.49
N LEU A 313 6.87 7.37 14.90
CA LEU A 313 5.73 8.30 15.03
C LEU A 313 5.15 8.35 16.44
N HIS A 314 5.06 7.22 17.12
CA HIS A 314 4.62 7.19 18.52
C HIS A 314 5.59 7.90 19.44
N GLU A 315 6.89 7.70 19.26
CA GLU A 315 7.93 8.39 20.04
C GLU A 315 7.91 9.89 19.78
N ALA A 316 7.76 10.32 18.53
CA ALA A 316 7.66 11.73 18.16
C ALA A 316 6.41 12.40 18.76
N ARG A 317 5.25 11.75 18.78
CA ARG A 317 4.02 12.29 19.40
C ARG A 317 4.16 12.43 20.90
N ASN A 318 4.70 11.42 21.58
CA ASN A 318 4.92 11.46 23.02
C ASN A 318 5.94 12.53 23.44
N PHE A 319 6.84 12.94 22.55
CA PHE A 319 7.80 14.02 22.79
C PHE A 319 7.16 15.42 22.65
N VAL A 320 6.11 15.56 21.87
CA VAL A 320 5.39 16.83 21.66
C VAL A 320 4.33 17.09 22.75
N GLU A 321 3.81 16.02 23.38
CA GLU A 321 2.77 16.11 24.41
C GLU A 321 3.32 16.23 25.86
N ASN A 322 4.64 16.13 26.05
CA ASN A 322 5.36 16.37 27.30
C ASN A 322 6.18 17.66 27.23
#